data_6902a68606c381383b364246970122f7
#
_entry.id   6902a68606c381383b364246970122f7
#
_cell.length_a   1.000
_cell.length_b   1.000
_cell.length_c   1.000
_cell.angle_alpha   90.00
_cell.angle_beta   90.00
_cell.angle_gamma   90.00
#
_symmetry.space_group_name_H-M   'P 1'
#
loop_
_entity.id
_entity.type
_entity.pdbx_description
1 polymer ?
#
loop_
_entity_poly.entity_id
_entity_poly.type
_entity_poly.pdbx_seq_one_letter_code
_entity_poly.pdbx_strand_id
1 'polypeptide(L)'
;DRLREKYGNRINIYRSIEIDYLGDWGPSNDYFQEMDLDYRIGSVHFIPSFAKEGYVDIDGCFENFKPKMAEHFYNDIEGVVLSFYTQTMDMIEKGGFDIIGHFDKIGNNASMFSPGIDKQDWYKSLVRETFDAIMDHGYWIEINTKAYDKSGIFFPHQQFWHLLKKYDAPVVFN
;
A
#
# COMPACT_ATOMS: atom_id res chain seq x y z
N ASP A 1 -1.49 -1.10 27.44
CA ASP A 1 -1.95 0.02 28.28
C ASP A 1 -0.89 0.57 29.22
N ARG A 2 0.12 -0.23 29.63
CA ARG A 2 1.24 0.25 30.47
C ARG A 2 1.92 1.54 29.95
N LEU A 3 2.04 1.73 28.65
CA LEU A 3 2.62 2.95 28.07
C LEU A 3 1.66 4.12 28.21
N ARG A 4 0.37 3.91 28.02
CA ARG A 4 -0.66 4.94 28.22
C ARG A 4 -0.73 5.39 29.66
N GLU A 5 -0.68 4.47 30.62
CA GLU A 5 -0.62 4.78 32.06
C GLU A 5 0.60 5.62 32.41
N LYS A 6 1.75 5.31 31.80
CA LYS A 6 3.02 6.00 32.12
C LYS A 6 3.18 7.35 31.44
N TYR A 7 2.69 7.51 30.20
CA TYR A 7 3.02 8.66 29.35
C TYR A 7 1.79 9.41 28.83
N GLY A 8 0.57 8.93 29.06
CA GLY A 8 -0.65 9.49 28.49
C GLY A 8 -0.97 10.93 28.88
N ASN A 9 -0.33 11.43 29.96
CA ASN A 9 -0.42 12.86 30.36
C ASN A 9 0.58 13.76 29.58
N ARG A 10 1.44 13.20 28.73
CA ARG A 10 2.50 13.90 28.00
C ARG A 10 2.38 13.76 26.49
N ILE A 11 1.93 12.60 26.05
CA ILE A 11 1.76 12.26 24.63
C ILE A 11 0.51 11.39 24.44
N ASN A 12 -0.14 11.53 23.28
CA ASN A 12 -1.17 10.58 22.89
C ASN A 12 -0.52 9.28 22.39
N ILE A 13 -1.01 8.14 22.87
CA ILE A 13 -0.50 6.82 22.47
C ILE A 13 -1.67 6.05 21.89
N TYR A 14 -1.52 5.67 20.62
CA TYR A 14 -2.49 4.92 19.87
C TYR A 14 -2.03 3.48 19.64
N ARG A 15 -2.97 2.54 19.63
CA ARG A 15 -2.76 1.14 19.22
C ARG A 15 -3.25 0.98 17.80
N SER A 16 -2.41 0.44 16.95
CA SER A 16 -2.75 0.16 15.58
C SER A 16 -2.12 -1.13 15.09
N ILE A 17 -2.58 -1.59 13.95
CA ILE A 17 -2.00 -2.71 13.22
C ILE A 17 -2.01 -2.37 11.73
N GLU A 18 -0.96 -2.78 11.02
CA GLU A 18 -0.96 -2.84 9.56
C GLU A 18 -1.43 -4.23 9.14
N ILE A 19 -2.45 -4.28 8.29
CA ILE A 19 -3.15 -5.50 7.89
C ILE A 19 -2.97 -5.72 6.39
N ASP A 20 -2.40 -6.86 6.05
CA ASP A 20 -2.29 -7.29 4.65
C ASP A 20 -3.66 -7.63 4.06
N TYR A 21 -3.88 -7.21 2.82
CA TYR A 21 -5.04 -7.61 2.06
C TYR A 21 -4.74 -8.84 1.19
N LEU A 22 -5.45 -9.93 1.46
CA LEU A 22 -5.35 -11.22 0.77
C LEU A 22 -6.75 -11.72 0.32
N GLY A 23 -7.51 -10.87 -0.36
CA GLY A 23 -8.88 -11.18 -0.79
C GLY A 23 -9.88 -11.23 0.37
N ASP A 24 -10.29 -12.42 0.78
CA ASP A 24 -11.26 -12.57 1.89
C ASP A 24 -10.61 -12.40 3.28
N TRP A 25 -9.29 -12.41 3.34
CA TRP A 25 -8.53 -12.11 4.54
C TRP A 25 -7.89 -10.73 4.41
N GLY A 26 -8.44 -9.77 5.11
CA GLY A 26 -8.01 -8.37 5.02
C GLY A 26 -8.62 -7.50 6.11
N PRO A 27 -8.45 -6.19 6.03
CA PRO A 27 -8.89 -5.25 7.06
C PRO A 27 -10.37 -5.39 7.46
N SER A 28 -11.27 -5.68 6.51
CA SER A 28 -12.70 -5.84 6.76
C SER A 28 -13.10 -7.15 7.45
N ASN A 29 -12.16 -8.09 7.65
CA ASN A 29 -12.44 -9.36 8.31
C ASN A 29 -12.79 -9.13 9.81
N ASP A 30 -13.79 -9.82 10.31
CA ASP A 30 -14.29 -9.70 11.69
C ASP A 30 -13.16 -9.88 12.72
N TYR A 31 -12.19 -10.76 12.46
CA TYR A 31 -11.04 -10.97 13.32
C TYR A 31 -10.30 -9.67 13.62
N PHE A 32 -10.10 -8.80 12.63
CA PHE A 32 -9.44 -7.51 12.82
C PHE A 32 -10.40 -6.44 13.34
N GLN A 33 -11.69 -6.52 12.96
CA GLN A 33 -12.69 -5.54 13.38
C GLN A 33 -13.03 -5.66 14.87
N GLU A 34 -12.98 -6.86 15.44
CA GLU A 34 -13.21 -7.11 16.87
C GLU A 34 -12.03 -6.71 17.77
N MET A 35 -10.85 -6.43 17.19
CA MET A 35 -9.70 -5.95 17.96
C MET A 35 -9.93 -4.53 18.50
N ASP A 36 -9.61 -4.33 19.78
CA ASP A 36 -9.63 -3.01 20.43
C ASP A 36 -8.43 -2.16 19.96
N LEU A 37 -8.55 -1.57 18.77
CA LEU A 37 -7.54 -0.72 18.12
C LEU A 37 -8.09 0.70 17.96
N ASP A 38 -7.18 1.68 18.01
CA ASP A 38 -7.52 3.08 17.77
C ASP A 38 -7.68 3.37 16.27
N TYR A 39 -6.86 2.73 15.44
CA TYR A 39 -6.95 2.76 13.98
C TYR A 39 -6.30 1.54 13.34
N ARG A 40 -6.61 1.30 12.08
CA ARG A 40 -6.09 0.22 11.24
C ARG A 40 -5.47 0.78 9.99
N ILE A 41 -4.36 0.18 9.55
CA ILE A 41 -3.71 0.49 8.28
C ILE A 41 -3.96 -0.70 7.35
N GLY A 42 -4.54 -0.45 6.16
CA GLY A 42 -4.69 -1.45 5.12
C GLY A 42 -3.56 -1.38 4.11
N SER A 43 -2.93 -2.50 3.79
CA SER A 43 -1.79 -2.56 2.86
C SER A 43 -1.87 -3.77 1.93
N VAL A 44 -1.29 -3.63 0.74
CA VAL A 44 -1.11 -4.73 -0.22
C VAL A 44 0.38 -5.02 -0.35
N HIS A 45 0.82 -6.15 0.19
CA HIS A 45 2.18 -6.65 0.04
C HIS A 45 2.25 -7.91 -0.83
N PHE A 46 1.11 -8.54 -1.09
CA PHE A 46 0.98 -9.80 -1.77
C PHE A 46 -0.04 -9.71 -2.90
N ILE A 47 0.25 -10.34 -4.04
CA ILE A 47 -0.71 -10.50 -5.13
C ILE A 47 -0.84 -11.98 -5.53
N PRO A 48 -1.95 -12.38 -6.17
CA PRO A 48 -2.09 -13.74 -6.68
C PRO A 48 -0.97 -14.09 -7.66
N SER A 49 -0.40 -15.29 -7.55
CA SER A 49 0.52 -15.82 -8.54
C SER A 49 -0.21 -16.11 -9.85
N PHE A 50 0.43 -15.84 -11.00
CA PHE A 50 -0.11 -16.18 -12.32
C PHE A 50 0.18 -17.63 -12.70
N ALA A 51 1.16 -18.26 -12.03
CA ALA A 51 1.64 -19.59 -12.39
C ALA A 51 1.02 -20.72 -11.55
N LYS A 52 0.57 -20.44 -10.35
CA LYS A 52 0.02 -21.43 -9.41
C LYS A 52 -0.89 -20.78 -8.37
N GLU A 53 -1.68 -21.57 -7.66
CA GLU A 53 -2.47 -21.06 -6.54
C GLU A 53 -1.60 -20.42 -5.46
N GLY A 54 -2.16 -19.37 -4.81
CA GLY A 54 -1.57 -18.67 -3.68
C GLY A 54 -1.10 -17.27 -4.00
N TYR A 55 -0.68 -16.58 -2.95
CA TYR A 55 -0.20 -15.20 -2.98
C TYR A 55 1.32 -15.16 -2.95
N VAL A 56 1.88 -14.17 -3.61
CA VAL A 56 3.32 -13.94 -3.70
C VAL A 56 3.62 -12.55 -3.15
N ASP A 57 4.53 -12.49 -2.18
CA ASP A 57 5.09 -11.25 -1.69
C ASP A 57 5.84 -10.51 -2.81
N ILE A 58 5.37 -9.30 -3.12
CA ILE A 58 5.93 -8.39 -4.14
C ILE A 58 6.64 -7.19 -3.52
N ASP A 59 6.64 -7.13 -2.19
CA ASP A 59 7.33 -6.10 -1.44
C ASP A 59 8.83 -6.46 -1.21
N GLY A 60 9.51 -5.60 -0.50
CA GLY A 60 10.91 -5.79 -0.15
C GLY A 60 11.89 -5.30 -1.22
N CYS A 61 13.14 -5.80 -1.15
CA CYS A 61 14.19 -5.35 -2.06
C CYS A 61 14.06 -5.99 -3.44
N PHE A 62 14.57 -5.28 -4.44
CA PHE A 62 14.51 -5.71 -5.84
C PHE A 62 15.18 -7.06 -6.09
N GLU A 63 16.26 -7.38 -5.37
CA GLU A 63 16.96 -8.65 -5.47
C GLU A 63 16.06 -9.84 -5.13
N ASN A 64 15.12 -9.66 -4.20
CA ASN A 64 14.11 -10.66 -3.83
C ASN A 64 12.91 -10.66 -4.79
N PHE A 65 12.54 -9.51 -5.32
CA PHE A 65 11.44 -9.35 -6.27
C PHE A 65 11.77 -9.96 -7.64
N LYS A 66 12.96 -9.67 -8.18
CA LYS A 66 13.36 -10.05 -9.53
C LYS A 66 13.21 -11.55 -9.86
N PRO A 67 13.67 -12.52 -9.03
CA PRO A 67 13.48 -13.94 -9.33
C PRO A 67 11.99 -14.36 -9.33
N LYS A 68 11.15 -13.73 -8.50
CA LYS A 68 9.72 -14.01 -8.43
C LYS A 68 9.00 -13.66 -9.74
N MET A 69 9.50 -12.66 -10.49
CA MET A 69 8.94 -12.29 -11.80
C MET A 69 8.94 -13.47 -12.78
N ALA A 70 10.03 -14.22 -12.87
CA ALA A 70 10.10 -15.40 -13.74
C ALA A 70 9.31 -16.59 -13.15
N GLU A 71 9.41 -16.82 -11.85
CA GLU A 71 8.83 -17.99 -11.18
C GLU A 71 7.31 -17.93 -11.10
N HIS A 72 6.74 -16.74 -10.83
CA HIS A 72 5.33 -16.59 -10.49
C HIS A 72 4.53 -15.74 -11.47
N PHE A 73 5.18 -14.89 -12.27
CA PHE A 73 4.51 -13.85 -13.06
C PHE A 73 4.87 -13.86 -14.55
N TYR A 74 5.55 -14.91 -15.05
CA TYR A 74 5.96 -15.03 -16.46
C TYR A 74 6.75 -13.83 -17.00
N ASN A 75 7.42 -13.07 -16.12
CA ASN A 75 8.06 -11.77 -16.39
C ASN A 75 7.09 -10.68 -16.90
N ASP A 76 5.80 -10.81 -16.67
CA ASP A 76 4.79 -9.82 -17.02
C ASP A 76 4.68 -8.76 -15.93
N ILE A 77 5.53 -7.73 -16.00
CA ILE A 77 5.54 -6.64 -15.01
C ILE A 77 4.30 -5.76 -15.09
N GLU A 78 3.71 -5.60 -16.28
CA GLU A 78 2.47 -4.82 -16.45
C GLU A 78 1.32 -5.54 -15.74
N GLY A 79 1.21 -6.87 -15.94
CA GLY A 79 0.24 -7.70 -15.22
C GLY A 79 0.42 -7.64 -13.69
N VAL A 80 1.66 -7.62 -13.20
CA VAL A 80 1.96 -7.47 -11.75
C VAL A 80 1.46 -6.12 -11.23
N VAL A 81 1.75 -5.03 -11.93
CA VAL A 81 1.26 -3.68 -11.56
C VAL A 81 -0.26 -3.63 -11.56
N LEU A 82 -0.91 -4.14 -12.61
CA LEU A 82 -2.37 -4.20 -12.71
C LEU A 82 -2.97 -5.02 -11.57
N SER A 83 -2.39 -6.19 -11.25
CA SER A 83 -2.85 -7.04 -10.15
C SER A 83 -2.73 -6.34 -8.79
N PHE A 84 -1.63 -5.62 -8.56
CA PHE A 84 -1.44 -4.83 -7.34
C PHE A 84 -2.53 -3.76 -7.18
N TYR A 85 -2.79 -2.96 -8.21
CA TYR A 85 -3.82 -1.92 -8.13
C TYR A 85 -5.23 -2.51 -8.07
N THR A 86 -5.49 -3.66 -8.72
CA THR A 86 -6.76 -4.39 -8.57
C THR A 86 -6.98 -4.82 -7.13
N GLN A 87 -5.97 -5.39 -6.47
CA GLN A 87 -6.04 -5.76 -5.05
C GLN A 87 -6.23 -4.52 -4.15
N THR A 88 -5.55 -3.42 -4.48
CA THR A 88 -5.68 -2.16 -3.73
C THR A 88 -7.09 -1.59 -3.85
N MET A 89 -7.68 -1.57 -5.04
CA MET A 89 -9.06 -1.12 -5.26
C MET A 89 -10.08 -2.01 -4.53
N ASP A 90 -9.90 -3.34 -4.60
CA ASP A 90 -10.79 -4.28 -3.89
C ASP A 90 -10.70 -4.10 -2.37
N MET A 91 -9.50 -3.84 -1.82
CA MET A 91 -9.31 -3.48 -0.41
C MET A 91 -10.04 -2.18 -0.05
N ILE A 92 -9.94 -1.15 -0.88
CA ILE A 92 -10.60 0.15 -0.68
C ILE A 92 -12.13 -0.05 -0.63
N GLU A 93 -12.69 -0.78 -1.59
CA GLU A 93 -14.12 -1.05 -1.66
C GLU A 93 -14.66 -1.88 -0.47
N LYS A 94 -13.87 -2.87 -0.01
CA LYS A 94 -14.25 -3.68 1.17
C LYS A 94 -14.10 -2.93 2.50
N GLY A 95 -13.19 -1.98 2.56
CA GLY A 95 -12.98 -1.13 3.73
C GLY A 95 -12.41 -1.82 4.96
N GLY A 96 -12.78 -1.33 6.14
CA GLY A 96 -12.36 -1.88 7.44
C GLY A 96 -11.03 -1.35 7.95
N PHE A 97 -10.50 -0.29 7.35
CA PHE A 97 -9.29 0.41 7.79
C PHE A 97 -9.50 1.94 7.76
N ASP A 98 -8.59 2.66 8.37
CA ASP A 98 -8.65 4.13 8.49
C ASP A 98 -7.58 4.80 7.61
N ILE A 99 -6.44 4.14 7.45
CA ILE A 99 -5.27 4.65 6.74
C ILE A 99 -4.87 3.64 5.66
N ILE A 100 -4.67 4.10 4.44
CA ILE A 100 -4.08 3.27 3.39
C ILE A 100 -2.55 3.37 3.46
N GLY A 101 -1.89 2.23 3.60
CA GLY A 101 -0.45 2.12 3.60
C GLY A 101 0.12 2.20 2.19
N HIS A 102 1.21 2.95 2.00
CA HIS A 102 2.09 3.02 0.81
C HIS A 102 1.49 2.49 -0.51
N PHE A 103 0.32 2.98 -0.89
CA PHE A 103 -0.56 2.44 -1.96
C PHE A 103 0.05 2.41 -3.38
N ASP A 104 1.24 2.98 -3.59
CA ASP A 104 1.96 2.93 -4.88
C ASP A 104 3.32 2.21 -4.78
N LYS A 105 3.55 1.45 -3.72
CA LYS A 105 4.84 0.83 -3.40
C LYS A 105 5.39 -0.08 -4.50
N ILE A 106 4.51 -0.74 -5.27
CA ILE A 106 4.90 -1.57 -6.42
C ILE A 106 5.75 -0.78 -7.44
N GLY A 107 5.56 0.54 -7.54
CA GLY A 107 6.24 1.39 -8.50
C GLY A 107 7.76 1.36 -8.40
N ASN A 108 8.31 1.18 -7.19
CA ASN A 108 9.75 1.06 -7.00
C ASN A 108 10.32 -0.20 -7.69
N ASN A 109 9.79 -1.37 -7.36
CA ASN A 109 10.23 -2.63 -7.95
C ASN A 109 9.91 -2.73 -9.45
N ALA A 110 8.75 -2.23 -9.86
CA ALA A 110 8.35 -2.18 -11.27
C ALA A 110 9.30 -1.30 -12.09
N SER A 111 9.66 -0.11 -11.59
CA SER A 111 10.58 0.79 -12.29
C SER A 111 12.02 0.27 -12.34
N MET A 112 12.44 -0.53 -11.36
CA MET A 112 13.72 -1.24 -11.40
C MET A 112 13.71 -2.40 -12.40
N PHE A 113 12.58 -3.09 -12.56
CA PHE A 113 12.42 -4.19 -13.52
C PHE A 113 12.26 -3.69 -14.96
N SER A 114 11.44 -2.66 -15.16
CA SER A 114 11.17 -2.01 -16.46
C SER A 114 11.30 -0.49 -16.32
N PRO A 115 12.50 0.08 -16.56
CA PRO A 115 12.74 1.51 -16.38
C PRO A 115 11.78 2.38 -17.20
N GLY A 116 11.10 3.30 -16.51
CA GLY A 116 10.15 4.24 -17.12
C GLY A 116 8.69 3.74 -17.16
N ILE A 117 8.38 2.57 -16.61
CA ILE A 117 7.00 2.07 -16.50
C ILE A 117 6.10 3.04 -15.73
N ASP A 118 6.62 3.64 -14.67
CA ASP A 118 5.95 4.64 -13.81
C ASP A 118 5.62 5.95 -14.55
N LYS A 119 6.19 6.17 -15.73
CA LYS A 119 5.97 7.35 -16.59
C LYS A 119 4.93 7.11 -17.67
N GLN A 120 4.50 5.87 -17.86
CA GLN A 120 3.49 5.52 -18.84
C GLN A 120 2.11 6.10 -18.43
N ASP A 121 1.31 6.47 -19.42
CA ASP A 121 0.02 7.11 -19.15
C ASP A 121 -0.96 6.16 -18.45
N TRP A 122 -0.96 4.87 -18.83
CA TRP A 122 -1.78 3.86 -18.17
C TRP A 122 -1.41 3.70 -16.68
N TYR A 123 -0.09 3.71 -16.35
CA TYR A 123 0.36 3.64 -14.96
C TYR A 123 -0.12 4.85 -14.13
N LYS A 124 0.06 6.05 -14.70
CA LYS A 124 -0.41 7.29 -14.06
C LYS A 124 -1.93 7.32 -13.89
N SER A 125 -2.68 6.72 -14.83
CA SER A 125 -4.13 6.58 -14.71
C SER A 125 -4.52 5.68 -13.55
N LEU A 126 -3.88 4.52 -13.40
CA LEU A 126 -4.10 3.61 -12.25
C LEU A 126 -3.85 4.32 -10.92
N VAL A 127 -2.73 5.05 -10.79
CA VAL A 127 -2.43 5.81 -9.56
C VAL A 127 -3.52 6.85 -9.30
N ARG A 128 -3.98 7.56 -10.33
CA ARG A 128 -5.02 8.59 -10.18
C ARG A 128 -6.36 7.98 -9.78
N GLU A 129 -6.77 6.92 -10.46
CA GLU A 129 -8.03 6.22 -10.18
C GLU A 129 -8.03 5.67 -8.74
N THR A 130 -6.91 5.09 -8.31
CA THR A 130 -6.75 4.64 -6.92
C THR A 130 -6.82 5.81 -5.95
N PHE A 131 -6.18 6.93 -6.28
CA PHE A 131 -6.22 8.13 -5.45
C PHE A 131 -7.63 8.69 -5.34
N ASP A 132 -8.37 8.75 -6.45
CA ASP A 132 -9.77 9.19 -6.48
C ASP A 132 -10.63 8.29 -5.56
N ALA A 133 -10.47 6.96 -5.65
CA ALA A 133 -11.18 6.00 -4.78
C ALA A 133 -10.84 6.18 -3.29
N ILE A 134 -9.56 6.40 -2.95
CA ILE A 134 -9.15 6.67 -1.57
C ILE A 134 -9.88 7.91 -1.02
N MET A 135 -9.95 8.97 -1.82
CA MET A 135 -10.61 10.23 -1.43
C MET A 135 -12.12 10.09 -1.32
N ASP A 136 -12.74 9.38 -2.25
CA ASP A 136 -14.19 9.14 -2.24
C ASP A 136 -14.64 8.35 -0.99
N HIS A 137 -13.79 7.47 -0.47
CA HIS A 137 -14.04 6.71 0.75
C HIS A 137 -13.58 7.43 2.03
N GLY A 138 -12.85 8.53 1.91
CA GLY A 138 -12.41 9.35 3.06
C GLY A 138 -11.26 8.77 3.86
N TYR A 139 -10.45 7.89 3.29
CA TYR A 139 -9.28 7.32 3.96
C TYR A 139 -8.13 8.32 4.07
N TRP A 140 -7.35 8.16 5.11
CA TRP A 140 -6.07 8.86 5.26
C TRP A 140 -4.98 8.16 4.46
N ILE A 141 -4.01 8.92 3.97
CA ILE A 141 -2.90 8.39 3.17
C ILE A 141 -1.63 8.38 4.01
N GLU A 142 -0.99 7.21 4.08
CA GLU A 142 0.35 7.11 4.65
C GLU A 142 1.38 7.75 3.71
N ILE A 143 2.21 8.65 4.23
CA ILE A 143 3.48 9.03 3.61
C ILE A 143 4.58 8.21 4.29
N ASN A 144 4.93 7.09 3.66
CA ASN A 144 5.95 6.19 4.17
C ASN A 144 7.35 6.69 3.80
N THR A 145 8.19 6.86 4.82
CA THR A 145 9.54 7.45 4.70
C THR A 145 10.66 6.42 4.71
N LYS A 146 10.34 5.14 4.93
CA LYS A 146 11.33 4.06 5.16
C LYS A 146 12.37 3.91 4.04
N ALA A 147 11.97 4.19 2.79
CA ALA A 147 12.86 4.05 1.64
C ALA A 147 13.73 5.31 1.40
N TYR A 148 13.44 6.43 2.04
CA TYR A 148 14.08 7.71 1.76
C TYR A 148 15.60 7.68 1.94
N ASP A 149 16.07 7.17 3.07
CA ASP A 149 17.53 7.14 3.37
C ASP A 149 18.33 6.29 2.38
N LYS A 150 17.72 5.29 1.76
CA LYS A 150 18.41 4.37 0.84
C LYS A 150 18.28 4.78 -0.62
N SER A 151 17.14 5.32 -1.01
CA SER A 151 16.79 5.54 -2.42
C SER A 151 16.23 6.93 -2.72
N GLY A 152 16.02 7.79 -1.72
CA GLY A 152 15.43 9.12 -1.89
C GLY A 152 13.94 9.06 -2.28
N ILE A 153 13.26 7.94 -2.01
CA ILE A 153 11.89 7.69 -2.45
C ILE A 153 10.96 7.66 -1.24
N PHE A 154 9.81 8.32 -1.38
CA PHE A 154 8.66 8.20 -0.50
C PHE A 154 7.59 7.30 -1.14
N PHE A 155 6.67 6.82 -0.33
CA PHE A 155 5.42 6.21 -0.81
C PHE A 155 4.23 6.96 -0.19
N PRO A 156 3.33 7.56 -1.00
CA PRO A 156 3.38 7.59 -2.47
C PRO A 156 4.58 8.37 -2.99
N HIS A 157 5.07 7.95 -4.17
CA HIS A 157 6.21 8.56 -4.83
C HIS A 157 5.98 10.06 -5.04
N GLN A 158 7.02 10.88 -4.79
CA GLN A 158 6.89 12.34 -4.80
C GLN A 158 6.39 12.93 -6.14
N GLN A 159 6.51 12.19 -7.25
CA GLN A 159 5.89 12.61 -8.52
C GLN A 159 4.37 12.76 -8.45
N PHE A 160 3.70 12.07 -7.51
CA PHE A 160 2.25 12.09 -7.30
C PHE A 160 1.79 13.04 -6.20
N TRP A 161 2.70 13.73 -5.50
CA TRP A 161 2.32 14.64 -4.40
C TRP A 161 1.46 15.83 -4.83
N HIS A 162 1.45 16.15 -6.13
CA HIS A 162 0.50 17.13 -6.67
C HIS A 162 -0.96 16.70 -6.48
N LEU A 163 -1.24 15.38 -6.40
CA LEU A 163 -2.57 14.85 -6.09
C LEU A 163 -2.92 15.10 -4.62
N LEU A 164 -2.00 14.84 -3.67
CA LEU A 164 -2.21 15.15 -2.25
C LEU A 164 -2.67 16.60 -2.06
N LYS A 165 -1.97 17.52 -2.72
CA LYS A 165 -2.31 18.94 -2.67
C LYS A 165 -3.64 19.27 -3.36
N LYS A 166 -3.91 18.65 -4.50
CA LYS A 166 -5.15 18.90 -5.29
C LYS A 166 -6.40 18.54 -4.48
N TYR A 167 -6.35 17.45 -3.73
CA TYR A 167 -7.49 16.93 -2.95
C TYR A 167 -7.50 17.39 -1.50
N ASP A 168 -6.50 18.18 -1.06
CA ASP A 168 -6.30 18.49 0.37
C ASP A 168 -6.34 17.20 1.23
N ALA A 169 -5.64 16.17 0.75
CA ALA A 169 -5.72 14.82 1.28
C ALA A 169 -5.21 14.75 2.72
N PRO A 170 -5.94 14.09 3.63
CA PRO A 170 -5.44 13.86 4.98
C PRO A 170 -4.27 12.87 4.94
N VAL A 171 -3.15 13.23 5.59
CA VAL A 171 -1.93 12.41 5.55
C VAL A 171 -1.41 12.09 6.95
N VAL A 172 -0.75 10.94 7.07
CA VAL A 172 0.07 10.57 8.22
C VAL A 172 1.48 10.22 7.76
N PHE A 173 2.46 10.47 8.59
CA PHE A 173 3.87 10.10 8.31
C PHE A 173 4.25 8.88 9.11
N ASN A 174 4.96 7.95 8.46
CA ASN A 174 5.46 6.73 9.07
C ASN A 174 6.93 6.48 8.64
#